data_6cbfec2320e735962bdbf2596cfd4121
#
_entry.id   6cbfec2320e735962bdbf2596cfd4121
#
_cell.length_a   1.000
_cell.length_b   1.000
_cell.length_c   1.000
_cell.angle_alpha   90.00
_cell.angle_beta   90.00
_cell.angle_gamma   90.00
#
_symmetry.space_group_name_H-M   'P 1'
#
loop_
_entity.id
_entity.type
_entity.pdbx_description
1 polymer ?
#
loop_
_entity_poly.entity_id
_entity_poly.type
_entity_poly.pdbx_seq_one_letter_code
_entity_poly.pdbx_strand_id
1 'polypeptide(L)'
;MTFHGHCITRKGVRVDSTKVKAIQEMPSPTDVSGVKRLCGMVQYMAKFLPDLSTDLEPIRELTCKDVPWNWSHECESAFERVKKRLNEAPILAYFDVNKEVVLQVDSSKCGLGAVLLQDGKPVEFASRALKPSERKWAQIEALSMLYGLERFDQYTYGRKVIVQNDHKPLASILSKP
;
A
#
# COMPACT_ATOMS: atom_id res chain seq x y z
N MET A 1 -6.51 -18.96 13.83
CA MET A 1 -5.10 -19.29 14.06
C MET A 1 -4.27 -18.09 13.70
N THR A 2 -3.37 -17.65 14.58
CA THR A 2 -2.46 -16.54 14.29
C THR A 2 -1.10 -17.11 13.87
N PHE A 3 -0.58 -16.63 12.73
CA PHE A 3 0.71 -17.06 12.20
C PHE A 3 1.45 -15.85 11.65
N HIS A 4 2.69 -15.64 12.10
CA HIS A 4 3.50 -14.47 11.73
C HIS A 4 2.70 -13.14 11.74
N GLY A 5 1.96 -12.87 12.83
CA GLY A 5 1.19 -11.63 12.99
C GLY A 5 0.01 -11.44 12.03
N HIS A 6 -0.44 -12.51 11.40
CA HIS A 6 -1.65 -12.55 10.58
C HIS A 6 -2.65 -13.53 11.17
N CYS A 7 -3.91 -13.15 11.22
CA CYS A 7 -4.98 -14.02 11.68
C CYS A 7 -5.60 -14.75 10.47
N ILE A 8 -5.34 -16.05 10.37
CA ILE A 8 -5.87 -16.95 9.34
C ILE A 8 -7.26 -17.40 9.78
N THR A 9 -8.29 -17.14 8.95
CA THR A 9 -9.69 -17.45 9.21
C THR A 9 -10.27 -18.27 8.05
N ARG A 10 -11.46 -18.85 8.22
CA ARG A 10 -12.16 -19.52 7.10
C ARG A 10 -12.53 -18.56 5.95
N LYS A 11 -12.65 -17.25 6.22
CA LYS A 11 -13.05 -16.23 5.24
C LYS A 11 -11.86 -15.54 4.55
N GLY A 12 -10.63 -15.80 5.01
CA GLY A 12 -9.43 -15.14 4.49
C GLY A 12 -8.44 -14.75 5.59
N VAL A 13 -7.52 -13.88 5.26
CA VAL A 13 -6.44 -13.39 6.14
C VAL A 13 -6.79 -12.01 6.68
N ARG A 14 -6.64 -11.81 7.99
CA ARG A 14 -6.87 -10.53 8.67
C ARG A 14 -5.59 -10.06 9.35
N VAL A 15 -5.54 -8.77 9.61
CA VAL A 15 -4.54 -8.19 10.52
C VAL A 15 -4.71 -8.79 11.93
N ASP A 16 -3.60 -9.02 12.61
CA ASP A 16 -3.62 -9.41 14.03
C ASP A 16 -4.08 -8.23 14.89
N SER A 17 -5.15 -8.43 15.64
CA SER A 17 -5.73 -7.40 16.51
C SER A 17 -4.78 -6.89 17.58
N THR A 18 -3.84 -7.72 18.05
CA THR A 18 -2.81 -7.30 19.02
C THR A 18 -1.83 -6.30 18.40
N LYS A 19 -1.49 -6.48 17.13
CA LYS A 19 -0.65 -5.55 16.37
C LYS A 19 -1.35 -4.23 16.10
N VAL A 20 -2.63 -4.30 15.72
CA VAL A 20 -3.48 -3.10 15.53
C VAL A 20 -3.56 -2.32 16.83
N LYS A 21 -3.87 -3.00 17.94
CA LYS A 21 -3.96 -2.38 19.26
C LYS A 21 -2.66 -1.69 19.66
N ALA A 22 -1.51 -2.31 19.44
CA ALA A 22 -0.22 -1.72 19.74
C ALA A 22 0.04 -0.39 19.00
N ILE A 23 -0.47 -0.24 17.76
CA ILE A 23 -0.36 1.03 17.02
C ILE A 23 -1.43 2.02 17.49
N GLN A 24 -2.65 1.55 17.80
CA GLN A 24 -3.72 2.40 18.33
C GLN A 24 -3.33 3.09 19.64
N GLU A 25 -2.68 2.35 20.54
CA GLU A 25 -2.21 2.83 21.84
C GLU A 25 -0.86 3.56 21.78
N MET A 26 -0.22 3.59 20.60
CA MET A 26 1.06 4.25 20.43
C MET A 26 0.88 5.78 20.50
N PRO A 27 1.64 6.48 21.35
CA PRO A 27 1.68 7.93 21.33
C PRO A 27 2.36 8.43 20.06
N SER A 28 2.10 9.68 19.70
CA SER A 28 2.77 10.34 18.58
C SER A 28 4.28 10.31 18.76
N PRO A 29 5.04 9.98 17.71
CA PRO A 29 6.50 9.96 17.75
C PRO A 29 7.08 11.31 18.19
N THR A 30 8.10 11.28 19.04
CA THR A 30 8.81 12.46 19.52
C THR A 30 10.16 12.67 18.89
N ASP A 31 10.61 11.71 18.06
CA ASP A 31 11.89 11.74 17.36
C ASP A 31 11.89 10.89 16.09
N VAL A 32 12.98 11.00 15.32
CA VAL A 32 13.18 10.23 14.08
C VAL A 32 13.20 8.71 14.32
N SER A 33 13.67 8.26 15.48
CA SER A 33 13.70 6.85 15.84
C SER A 33 12.30 6.30 16.05
N GLY A 34 11.44 7.07 16.73
CA GLY A 34 10.01 6.77 16.89
C GLY A 34 9.29 6.67 15.55
N VAL A 35 9.58 7.59 14.62
CA VAL A 35 9.04 7.53 13.24
C VAL A 35 9.48 6.26 12.52
N LYS A 36 10.76 5.92 12.56
CA LYS A 36 11.27 4.69 11.92
C LYS A 36 10.60 3.44 12.50
N ARG A 37 10.40 3.41 13.82
CA ARG A 37 9.69 2.32 14.49
C ARG A 37 8.25 2.23 14.02
N LEU A 38 7.50 3.35 13.98
CA LEU A 38 6.14 3.41 13.47
C LEU A 38 6.08 2.90 12.02
N CYS A 39 6.91 3.45 11.13
CA CYS A 39 6.96 3.03 9.73
C CYS A 39 7.22 1.51 9.59
N GLY A 40 8.14 0.96 10.37
CA GLY A 40 8.42 -0.48 10.37
C GLY A 40 7.22 -1.33 10.82
N MET A 41 6.52 -0.91 11.88
CA MET A 41 5.32 -1.60 12.37
C MET A 41 4.20 -1.57 11.35
N VAL A 42 3.94 -0.42 10.73
CA VAL A 42 2.87 -0.26 9.74
C VAL A 42 3.21 -0.93 8.42
N GLN A 43 4.49 -0.90 8.00
CA GLN A 43 4.96 -1.58 6.78
C GLN A 43 4.70 -3.08 6.82
N TYR A 44 4.77 -3.69 8.00
CA TYR A 44 4.43 -5.10 8.19
C TYR A 44 2.97 -5.42 7.83
N MET A 45 2.07 -4.44 7.97
CA MET A 45 0.65 -4.56 7.66
C MET A 45 0.26 -3.95 6.30
N ALA A 46 1.27 -3.51 5.52
CA ALA A 46 1.05 -2.80 4.26
C ALA A 46 0.17 -3.56 3.26
N LYS A 47 0.23 -4.90 3.25
CA LYS A 47 -0.60 -5.73 2.36
C LYS A 47 -2.11 -5.65 2.62
N PHE A 48 -2.53 -5.09 3.75
CA PHE A 48 -3.93 -4.87 4.10
C PHE A 48 -4.39 -3.43 3.85
N LEU A 49 -3.46 -2.52 3.55
CA LEU A 49 -3.72 -1.08 3.52
C LEU A 49 -3.51 -0.54 2.10
N PRO A 50 -4.57 -0.05 1.45
CA PRO A 50 -4.41 0.70 0.22
C PRO A 50 -3.64 2.00 0.50
N ASP A 51 -2.85 2.47 -0.45
CA ASP A 51 -2.19 3.79 -0.50
C ASP A 51 -1.39 4.22 0.75
N LEU A 52 -0.93 3.23 1.51
CA LEU A 52 -0.17 3.46 2.74
C LEU A 52 1.04 4.38 2.53
N SER A 53 1.67 4.31 1.37
CA SER A 53 2.84 5.14 1.07
C SER A 53 2.51 6.63 0.99
N THR A 54 1.32 6.97 0.50
CA THR A 54 0.82 8.34 0.43
C THR A 54 0.44 8.85 1.82
N ASP A 55 -0.25 8.02 2.60
CA ASP A 55 -0.62 8.39 3.98
C ASP A 55 0.60 8.65 4.87
N LEU A 56 1.67 7.87 4.70
CA LEU A 56 2.89 8.00 5.49
C LEU A 56 3.86 9.08 4.97
N GLU A 57 3.58 9.73 3.86
CA GLU A 57 4.52 10.69 3.26
C GLU A 57 4.95 11.79 4.23
N PRO A 58 4.04 12.55 4.88
CA PRO A 58 4.43 13.65 5.79
C PRO A 58 5.29 13.15 6.96
N ILE A 59 4.98 11.95 7.46
CA ILE A 59 5.72 11.35 8.58
C ILE A 59 7.09 10.87 8.13
N ARG A 60 7.18 10.29 6.92
CA ARG A 60 8.42 9.75 6.37
C ARG A 60 9.42 10.84 6.01
N GLU A 61 8.97 12.03 5.61
CA GLU A 61 9.83 13.17 5.36
C GLU A 61 10.71 13.53 6.56
N LEU A 62 10.21 13.36 7.79
CA LEU A 62 10.98 13.57 9.02
C LEU A 62 12.18 12.61 9.18
N THR A 63 12.29 11.57 8.36
CA THR A 63 13.43 10.65 8.38
C THR A 63 14.55 11.07 7.40
N CYS A 64 14.33 12.09 6.59
CA CYS A 64 15.33 12.61 5.65
C CYS A 64 16.43 13.38 6.39
N LYS A 65 17.68 13.33 5.87
CA LYS A 65 18.87 13.84 6.57
C LYS A 65 18.82 15.33 6.88
N ASP A 66 18.27 16.14 5.98
CA ASP A 66 18.34 17.61 6.04
C ASP A 66 17.00 18.24 6.47
N VAL A 67 16.08 17.43 6.99
CA VAL A 67 14.78 17.89 7.48
C VAL A 67 14.85 18.08 9.00
N PRO A 68 14.64 19.32 9.50
CA PRO A 68 14.58 19.54 10.95
C PRO A 68 13.36 18.82 11.54
N TRP A 69 13.53 18.30 12.75
CA TRP A 69 12.45 17.65 13.46
C TRP A 69 11.30 18.62 13.76
N ASN A 70 10.14 18.35 13.20
CA ASN A 70 8.90 19.08 13.47
C ASN A 70 7.69 18.17 13.28
N TRP A 71 7.10 17.69 14.37
CA TRP A 71 5.86 16.93 14.32
C TRP A 71 4.68 17.88 14.10
N SER A 72 4.37 18.14 12.84
CA SER A 72 3.33 19.07 12.40
C SER A 72 1.91 18.48 12.55
N HIS A 73 0.90 19.34 12.43
CA HIS A 73 -0.49 18.88 12.34
C HIS A 73 -0.75 17.94 11.17
N GLU A 74 0.00 18.06 10.06
CA GLU A 74 -0.08 17.12 8.94
C GLU A 74 0.43 15.74 9.32
N CYS A 75 1.53 15.65 10.08
CA CYS A 75 2.05 14.39 10.59
C CYS A 75 1.05 13.72 11.55
N GLU A 76 0.45 14.50 12.46
CA GLU A 76 -0.58 14.00 13.38
C GLU A 76 -1.80 13.48 12.61
N SER A 77 -2.31 14.26 11.64
CA SER A 77 -3.43 13.86 10.80
C SER A 77 -3.12 12.60 9.98
N ALA A 78 -1.89 12.46 9.47
CA ALA A 78 -1.44 11.27 8.76
C ALA A 78 -1.39 10.05 9.69
N PHE A 79 -0.90 10.24 10.91
CA PHE A 79 -0.84 9.17 11.92
C PHE A 79 -2.24 8.67 12.31
N GLU A 80 -3.18 9.57 12.55
CA GLU A 80 -4.57 9.22 12.86
C GLU A 80 -5.27 8.55 11.66
N ARG A 81 -5.00 8.97 10.43
CA ARG A 81 -5.51 8.27 9.22
C ARG A 81 -5.01 6.82 9.17
N VAL A 82 -3.72 6.60 9.42
CA VAL A 82 -3.16 5.24 9.44
C VAL A 82 -3.80 4.38 10.52
N LYS A 83 -3.98 4.91 11.73
CA LYS A 83 -4.69 4.21 12.82
C LYS A 83 -6.10 3.82 12.39
N LYS A 84 -6.86 4.77 11.83
CA LYS A 84 -8.22 4.53 11.34
C LYS A 84 -8.26 3.43 10.28
N ARG A 85 -7.39 3.51 9.25
CA ARG A 85 -7.33 2.49 8.19
C ARG A 85 -6.98 1.10 8.71
N LEU A 86 -6.13 1.00 9.73
CA LEU A 86 -5.81 -0.29 10.37
C LEU A 86 -7.02 -0.92 11.03
N ASN A 87 -7.91 -0.13 11.65
CA ASN A 87 -9.15 -0.63 12.21
C ASN A 87 -10.15 -1.10 11.15
N GLU A 88 -10.15 -0.42 10.00
CA GLU A 88 -11.06 -0.68 8.87
C GLU A 88 -10.46 -1.66 7.85
N ALA A 89 -9.27 -2.21 8.13
CA ALA A 89 -8.55 -3.06 7.20
C ALA A 89 -9.40 -4.27 6.74
N PRO A 90 -9.52 -4.51 5.43
CA PRO A 90 -10.36 -5.57 4.90
C PRO A 90 -9.80 -6.95 5.23
N ILE A 91 -10.66 -7.95 5.11
CA ILE A 91 -10.23 -9.36 5.08
C ILE A 91 -9.72 -9.63 3.67
N LEU A 92 -8.46 -10.03 3.56
CA LEU A 92 -7.87 -10.44 2.28
C LEU A 92 -8.35 -11.84 1.91
N ALA A 93 -8.80 -12.02 0.69
CA ALA A 93 -9.17 -13.32 0.15
C ALA A 93 -7.96 -14.24 0.00
N TYR A 94 -8.16 -15.54 0.09
CA TYR A 94 -7.15 -16.50 -0.35
C TYR A 94 -7.06 -16.48 -1.87
N PHE A 95 -5.84 -16.54 -2.37
CA PHE A 95 -5.60 -16.65 -3.80
C PHE A 95 -6.05 -18.01 -4.33
N ASP A 96 -6.85 -18.00 -5.39
CA ASP A 96 -7.31 -19.20 -6.08
C ASP A 96 -6.71 -19.26 -7.49
N VAL A 97 -5.95 -20.32 -7.76
CA VAL A 97 -5.26 -20.47 -9.05
C VAL A 97 -6.21 -20.63 -10.25
N ASN A 98 -7.47 -20.98 -10.02
CA ASN A 98 -8.46 -21.19 -11.07
C ASN A 98 -9.28 -19.94 -11.40
N LYS A 99 -9.09 -18.86 -10.64
CA LYS A 99 -9.86 -17.63 -10.82
C LYS A 99 -9.08 -16.60 -11.64
N GLU A 100 -9.84 -15.75 -12.31
CA GLU A 100 -9.32 -14.60 -13.01
C GLU A 100 -8.60 -13.65 -12.06
N VAL A 101 -7.51 -13.08 -12.52
CA VAL A 101 -6.70 -12.13 -11.78
C VAL A 101 -6.91 -10.74 -12.34
N VAL A 102 -7.34 -9.83 -11.49
CA VAL A 102 -7.47 -8.41 -11.81
C VAL A 102 -6.44 -7.64 -11.01
N LEU A 103 -5.62 -6.87 -11.71
CA LEU A 103 -4.66 -5.94 -11.13
C LEU A 103 -5.21 -4.52 -11.30
N GLN A 104 -5.64 -3.92 -10.22
CA GLN A 104 -6.02 -2.51 -10.22
C GLN A 104 -4.84 -1.67 -9.74
N VAL A 105 -4.50 -0.64 -10.49
CA VAL A 105 -3.37 0.25 -10.20
C VAL A 105 -3.83 1.69 -10.16
N ASP A 106 -3.21 2.45 -9.27
CA ASP A 106 -3.42 3.88 -9.12
C ASP A 106 -2.09 4.59 -8.88
N SER A 107 -2.04 5.86 -9.22
CA SER A 107 -0.88 6.70 -9.01
C SER A 107 -1.28 8.08 -8.49
N SER A 108 -0.54 8.55 -7.51
CA SER A 108 -0.63 9.90 -6.96
C SER A 108 0.65 10.67 -7.27
N LYS A 109 0.68 11.96 -6.95
CA LYS A 109 1.90 12.80 -7.06
C LYS A 109 3.06 12.27 -6.22
N CYS A 110 2.80 11.44 -5.22
CA CYS A 110 3.75 11.04 -4.19
C CYS A 110 3.99 9.54 -4.12
N GLY A 111 3.09 8.73 -4.71
CA GLY A 111 3.17 7.28 -4.58
C GLY A 111 2.44 6.51 -5.67
N LEU A 112 2.75 5.22 -5.71
CA LEU A 112 2.09 4.22 -6.54
C LEU A 112 1.30 3.28 -5.64
N GLY A 113 0.07 2.97 -6.05
CA GLY A 113 -0.81 2.00 -5.42
C GLY A 113 -1.12 0.85 -6.37
N ALA A 114 -1.29 -0.35 -5.82
CA ALA A 114 -1.75 -1.50 -6.55
C ALA A 114 -2.57 -2.42 -5.64
N VAL A 115 -3.59 -3.06 -6.19
CA VAL A 115 -4.33 -4.12 -5.52
C VAL A 115 -4.56 -5.29 -6.46
N LEU A 116 -4.32 -6.48 -5.95
CA LEU A 116 -4.66 -7.72 -6.62
C LEU A 116 -6.04 -8.17 -6.18
N LEU A 117 -6.93 -8.38 -7.13
CA LEU A 117 -8.32 -8.76 -6.88
C LEU A 117 -8.66 -10.09 -7.55
N GLN A 118 -9.53 -10.85 -6.90
CA GLN A 118 -10.25 -11.99 -7.48
C GLN A 118 -11.72 -11.94 -7.06
N ASP A 119 -12.65 -12.06 -8.00
CA ASP A 119 -14.10 -11.92 -7.76
C ASP A 119 -14.46 -10.62 -7.01
N GLY A 120 -13.76 -9.51 -7.34
CA GLY A 120 -13.94 -8.21 -6.68
C GLY A 120 -13.44 -8.14 -5.23
N LYS A 121 -12.77 -9.18 -4.72
CA LYS A 121 -12.22 -9.21 -3.35
C LYS A 121 -10.71 -9.00 -3.38
N PRO A 122 -10.16 -8.19 -2.46
CA PRO A 122 -8.73 -7.98 -2.39
C PRO A 122 -8.01 -9.24 -1.88
N VAL A 123 -6.95 -9.61 -2.59
CA VAL A 123 -6.00 -10.65 -2.20
C VAL A 123 -4.80 -10.02 -1.51
N GLU A 124 -4.28 -8.92 -2.06
CA GLU A 124 -3.16 -8.18 -1.47
C GLU A 124 -3.15 -6.73 -1.99
N PHE A 125 -2.84 -5.79 -1.12
CA PHE A 125 -2.52 -4.40 -1.47
C PHE A 125 -1.02 -4.19 -1.50
N ALA A 126 -0.58 -3.24 -2.31
CA ALA A 126 0.79 -2.77 -2.32
C ALA A 126 0.85 -1.27 -2.58
N SER A 127 1.79 -0.60 -1.98
CA SER A 127 2.08 0.80 -2.30
C SER A 127 3.56 1.11 -2.07
N ARG A 128 4.09 2.07 -2.82
CA ARG A 128 5.40 2.66 -2.57
C ARG A 128 5.43 4.14 -2.88
N ALA A 129 6.26 4.87 -2.17
CA ALA A 129 6.52 6.26 -2.49
C ALA A 129 7.30 6.39 -3.81
N LEU A 130 7.03 7.45 -4.56
CA LEU A 130 7.82 7.83 -5.73
C LEU A 130 9.16 8.43 -5.30
N LYS A 131 10.23 8.04 -5.98
CA LYS A 131 11.53 8.72 -5.85
C LYS A 131 11.41 10.15 -6.39
N PRO A 132 12.22 11.11 -5.90
CA PRO A 132 12.19 12.48 -6.40
C PRO A 132 12.34 12.59 -7.92
N SER A 133 13.15 11.72 -8.53
CA SER A 133 13.35 11.64 -9.99
C SER A 133 12.08 11.15 -10.71
N GLU A 134 11.32 10.22 -10.12
CA GLU A 134 10.11 9.64 -10.71
C GLU A 134 8.92 10.60 -10.67
N ARG A 135 8.85 11.51 -9.68
CA ARG A 135 7.76 12.50 -9.53
C ARG A 135 7.60 13.45 -10.74
N LYS A 136 8.64 13.55 -11.58
CA LYS A 136 8.65 14.39 -12.78
C LYS A 136 8.31 13.63 -14.06
N TRP A 137 8.04 12.33 -13.98
CA TRP A 137 7.76 11.53 -15.16
C TRP A 137 6.33 11.74 -15.65
N ALA A 138 6.19 11.93 -16.95
CA ALA A 138 4.87 12.07 -17.59
C ALA A 138 4.10 10.73 -17.69
N GLN A 139 4.74 9.60 -17.35
CA GLN A 139 4.21 8.24 -17.52
C GLN A 139 4.12 7.50 -16.18
N ILE A 140 3.69 8.20 -15.13
CA ILE A 140 3.57 7.63 -13.78
C ILE A 140 2.58 6.46 -13.77
N GLU A 141 1.52 6.53 -14.59
CA GLU A 141 0.53 5.46 -14.73
C GLU A 141 1.16 4.16 -15.28
N ALA A 142 2.04 4.26 -16.28
CA ALA A 142 2.75 3.09 -16.80
C ALA A 142 3.70 2.50 -15.73
N LEU A 143 4.30 3.36 -14.91
CA LEU A 143 5.12 2.95 -13.79
C LEU A 143 4.30 2.23 -12.70
N SER A 144 3.05 2.67 -12.43
CA SER A 144 2.18 1.99 -11.47
C SER A 144 1.80 0.58 -11.93
N MET A 145 1.56 0.41 -13.23
CA MET A 145 1.30 -0.90 -13.83
C MET A 145 2.50 -1.84 -13.69
N LEU A 146 3.69 -1.35 -14.07
CA LEU A 146 4.93 -2.13 -13.93
C LEU A 146 5.17 -2.51 -12.47
N TYR A 147 5.04 -1.55 -11.55
CA TYR A 147 5.17 -1.79 -10.12
C TYR A 147 4.19 -2.87 -9.62
N GLY A 148 2.92 -2.80 -10.02
CA GLY A 148 1.92 -3.78 -9.62
C GLY A 148 2.24 -5.19 -10.14
N LEU A 149 2.65 -5.32 -11.40
CA LEU A 149 3.04 -6.60 -11.99
C LEU A 149 4.28 -7.19 -11.30
N GLU A 150 5.32 -6.39 -11.07
CA GLU A 150 6.53 -6.83 -10.37
C GLU A 150 6.22 -7.21 -8.91
N ARG A 151 5.39 -6.43 -8.23
CA ARG A 151 5.07 -6.67 -6.82
C ARG A 151 4.25 -7.93 -6.60
N PHE A 152 3.40 -8.26 -7.56
CA PHE A 152 2.51 -9.43 -7.52
C PHE A 152 2.94 -10.54 -8.47
N ASP A 153 4.21 -10.56 -8.89
CA ASP A 153 4.76 -11.54 -9.83
C ASP A 153 4.39 -12.99 -9.46
N GLN A 154 4.50 -13.35 -8.19
CA GLN A 154 4.12 -14.68 -7.70
C GLN A 154 2.66 -15.09 -8.00
N TYR A 155 1.77 -14.13 -8.23
CA TYR A 155 0.36 -14.36 -8.57
C TYR A 155 0.06 -14.21 -10.06
N THR A 156 0.87 -13.41 -10.78
CA THR A 156 0.62 -12.98 -12.15
C THR A 156 1.47 -13.75 -13.18
N TYR A 157 2.59 -14.32 -12.76
CA TYR A 157 3.51 -15.02 -13.66
C TYR A 157 2.83 -16.16 -14.43
N GLY A 158 2.97 -16.12 -15.76
CA GLY A 158 2.40 -17.14 -16.67
C GLY A 158 0.88 -17.14 -16.79
N ARG A 159 0.21 -16.04 -16.34
CA ARG A 159 -1.26 -15.92 -16.36
C ARG A 159 -1.72 -14.74 -17.19
N LYS A 160 -2.96 -14.83 -17.68
CA LYS A 160 -3.67 -13.67 -18.19
C LYS A 160 -4.11 -12.80 -17.02
N VAL A 161 -3.73 -11.52 -17.03
CA VAL A 161 -4.06 -10.54 -16.01
C VAL A 161 -4.87 -9.42 -16.65
N ILE A 162 -5.99 -9.06 -16.06
CA ILE A 162 -6.74 -7.87 -16.44
C ILE A 162 -6.20 -6.71 -15.64
N VAL A 163 -5.64 -5.71 -16.31
CA VAL A 163 -5.17 -4.48 -15.67
C VAL A 163 -6.24 -3.41 -15.76
N GLN A 164 -6.62 -2.85 -14.61
CA GLN A 164 -7.57 -1.74 -14.50
C GLN A 164 -6.84 -0.50 -13.99
N ASN A 165 -7.10 0.63 -14.63
CA ASN A 165 -6.59 1.94 -14.24
C ASN A 165 -7.68 2.98 -14.46
N ASP A 166 -7.83 3.90 -13.53
CA ASP A 166 -8.84 4.98 -13.62
C ASP A 166 -8.48 6.07 -14.67
N HIS A 167 -7.25 6.08 -15.17
CA HIS A 167 -6.77 7.06 -16.15
C HIS A 167 -6.92 6.55 -17.60
N LYS A 168 -7.82 7.19 -18.36
CA LYS A 168 -8.08 6.93 -19.79
C LYS A 168 -6.86 7.02 -20.76
N PRO A 169 -5.76 7.77 -20.47
CA PRO A 169 -4.63 7.89 -21.41
C PRO A 169 -3.89 6.59 -21.73
N LEU A 170 -3.81 5.64 -20.80
CA LEU A 170 -3.07 4.38 -21.02
C LEU A 170 -3.70 3.49 -22.12
N ALA A 171 -5.02 3.43 -22.16
CA ALA A 171 -5.71 2.67 -23.20
C ALA A 171 -5.38 3.19 -24.61
N SER A 172 -5.17 4.49 -24.78
CA SER A 172 -4.80 5.11 -26.06
C SER A 172 -3.33 4.91 -26.44
N ILE A 173 -2.45 4.72 -25.46
CA ILE A 173 -1.01 4.47 -25.68
C ILE A 173 -0.78 3.01 -26.07
N LEU A 174 -1.46 2.08 -25.39
CA LEU A 174 -1.34 0.64 -25.64
C LEU A 174 -2.11 0.16 -26.88
N SER A 175 -3.03 0.96 -27.41
CA SER A 175 -3.81 0.65 -28.61
C SER A 175 -3.20 1.18 -29.92
N LYS A 176 -2.06 1.87 -29.87
CA LYS A 176 -1.34 2.28 -31.09
C LYS A 176 -0.53 1.11 -31.61
N PRO A 177 -0.71 0.76 -32.92
CA PRO A 177 0.05 -0.30 -33.56
C PRO A 177 1.53 0.03 -33.66
#